data_5625577ee9a2f3d7258e32a7e8f6a748
#
_entry.id   5625577ee9a2f3d7258e32a7e8f6a748
#
_cell.length_a   1.000
_cell.length_b   1.000
_cell.length_c   1.000
_cell.angle_alpha   90.00
_cell.angle_beta   90.00
_cell.angle_gamma   90.00
#
_symmetry.space_group_name_H-M   'P 1'
#
loop_
_entity.id
_entity.type
_entity.pdbx_description
1 polymer ?
#
loop_
_entity_poly.entity_id
_entity_poly.type
_entity_poly.pdbx_seq_one_letter_code
_entity_poly.pdbx_strand_id
1 'polypeptide(L)'
;MICPEPVNLDLNRMAKILRIRPEDAHKGTMGHALLVAGSYGMAGCDSVAAEACLRSGAGKLTLHTIQKNRVIMQMSVPEAILLLDSGKEYLLASIQDLSPYQSVGIGPG
;
A
#
# COMPACT_ATOMS: atom_id res chain seq x y z
N MET A 1 9.60 0.14 -26.41
CA MET A 1 9.58 0.57 -25.01
C MET A 1 10.99 0.88 -24.58
N ILE A 2 11.26 2.09 -24.12
CA ILE A 2 12.58 2.46 -23.59
C ILE A 2 12.52 2.15 -22.10
N CYS A 3 13.28 1.15 -21.64
CA CYS A 3 13.46 0.94 -20.22
C CYS A 3 14.40 2.05 -19.70
N PRO A 4 14.03 2.77 -18.63
CA PRO A 4 14.95 3.69 -17.99
C PRO A 4 16.19 2.92 -17.50
N GLU A 5 17.34 3.57 -17.54
CA GLU A 5 18.57 2.98 -17.02
C GLU A 5 18.40 2.55 -15.55
N PRO A 6 18.91 1.40 -15.16
CA PRO A 6 18.83 0.94 -13.78
C PRO A 6 19.56 1.92 -12.85
N VAL A 7 18.88 2.24 -11.77
CA VAL A 7 19.39 3.16 -10.75
C VAL A 7 19.93 2.35 -9.58
N ASN A 8 21.23 2.49 -9.29
CA ASN A 8 21.81 1.90 -8.10
C ASN A 8 21.33 2.64 -6.85
N LEU A 9 20.75 1.90 -5.90
CA LEU A 9 20.40 2.41 -4.58
C LEU A 9 21.60 2.24 -3.66
N ASP A 10 22.27 3.35 -3.36
CA ASP A 10 23.32 3.44 -2.35
C ASP A 10 22.81 4.18 -1.09
N LEU A 11 23.62 4.20 -0.05
CA LEU A 11 23.27 4.86 1.22
C LEU A 11 22.98 6.36 1.06
N ASN A 12 23.72 7.04 0.17
CA ASN A 12 23.52 8.47 -0.07
C ASN A 12 22.16 8.74 -0.74
N ARG A 13 21.77 7.88 -1.66
CA ARG A 13 20.47 7.96 -2.34
C ARG A 13 19.32 7.64 -1.40
N MET A 14 19.47 6.61 -0.57
CA MET A 14 18.51 6.26 0.46
C MET A 14 18.33 7.38 1.48
N ALA A 15 19.42 8.00 1.93
CA ALA A 15 19.36 9.14 2.86
C ALA A 15 18.59 10.35 2.30
N LYS A 16 18.63 10.57 0.98
CA LYS A 16 17.85 11.64 0.32
C LYS A 16 16.35 11.33 0.21
N ILE A 17 15.99 10.06 0.16
CA ILE A 17 14.59 9.60 0.09
C ILE A 17 13.95 9.61 1.48
N LEU A 18 14.71 9.18 2.49
CA LEU A 18 14.23 9.12 3.86
C LEU A 18 14.10 10.53 4.46
N ARG A 19 12.93 10.83 4.97
CA ARG A 19 12.67 12.10 5.66
C ARG A 19 12.85 11.92 7.16
N ILE A 20 13.46 12.91 7.81
CA ILE A 20 13.49 12.97 9.27
C ILE A 20 12.05 13.21 9.74
N ARG A 21 11.60 12.37 10.67
CA ARG A 21 10.27 12.50 11.25
C ARG A 21 10.24 13.65 12.24
N PRO A 22 9.36 14.67 12.06
CA PRO A 22 9.19 15.74 13.04
C PRO A 22 8.71 15.19 14.40
N GLU A 23 9.04 15.88 15.50
CA GLU A 23 8.60 15.47 16.83
C GLU A 23 7.08 15.45 17.01
N ASP A 24 6.38 16.37 16.34
CA ASP A 24 4.93 16.49 16.30
C ASP A 24 4.25 15.65 15.21
N ALA A 25 5.01 14.77 14.56
CA ALA A 25 4.47 13.95 13.49
C ALA A 25 3.40 12.98 14.00
N HIS A 26 2.30 12.91 13.27
CA HIS A 26 1.22 11.95 13.51
C HIS A 26 0.82 11.27 12.19
N LYS A 27 -0.02 10.25 12.27
CA LYS A 27 -0.41 9.46 11.09
C LYS A 27 -0.99 10.30 9.93
N GLY A 28 -1.61 11.45 10.23
CA GLY A 28 -2.17 12.33 9.21
C GLY A 28 -1.10 13.12 8.43
N THR A 29 0.07 13.38 9.03
CA THR A 29 1.17 14.15 8.40
C THR A 29 2.16 13.28 7.65
N MET A 30 2.17 11.97 7.91
CA MET A 30 3.11 11.02 7.32
C MET A 30 2.63 10.39 6.01
N GLY A 31 1.54 10.91 5.46
CA GLY A 31 1.00 10.49 4.17
C GLY A 31 0.01 9.34 4.26
N HIS A 32 -0.81 9.22 3.23
CA HIS A 32 -1.82 8.18 3.05
C HIS A 32 -1.55 7.44 1.74
N ALA A 33 -1.19 6.18 1.85
CA ALA A 33 -0.97 5.31 0.70
C ALA A 33 -2.23 4.52 0.36
N LEU A 34 -2.45 4.29 -0.92
CA LEU A 34 -3.41 3.33 -1.44
C LEU A 34 -2.66 2.16 -2.05
N LEU A 35 -2.97 0.96 -1.63
CA LEU A 35 -2.49 -0.27 -2.24
C LEU A 35 -3.68 -1.02 -2.86
N VAL A 36 -3.59 -1.30 -4.14
CA VAL A 36 -4.57 -2.10 -4.88
C VAL A 36 -3.96 -3.46 -5.13
N ALA A 37 -4.40 -4.47 -4.42
CA ALA A 37 -3.73 -5.77 -4.44
C ALA A 37 -4.69 -6.90 -4.07
N GLY A 38 -4.27 -8.11 -4.39
CA GLY A 38 -4.92 -9.34 -3.97
C GLY A 38 -6.01 -9.85 -4.88
N SER A 39 -5.86 -11.11 -5.17
CA SER A 39 -6.88 -11.92 -5.82
C SER A 39 -7.21 -13.13 -4.94
N TYR A 40 -8.18 -13.91 -5.36
CA TYR A 40 -8.56 -15.12 -4.64
C TYR A 40 -7.38 -16.10 -4.57
N GLY A 41 -7.04 -16.53 -3.37
CA GLY A 41 -5.91 -17.44 -3.12
C GLY A 41 -4.54 -16.75 -3.03
N MET A 42 -4.46 -15.42 -3.17
CA MET A 42 -3.20 -14.67 -3.15
C MET A 42 -3.16 -13.56 -2.06
N ALA A 43 -3.87 -13.76 -0.97
CA ALA A 43 -3.93 -12.81 0.13
C ALA A 43 -2.59 -12.58 0.85
N GLY A 44 -1.64 -13.51 0.73
CA GLY A 44 -0.31 -13.34 1.30
C GLY A 44 0.48 -12.19 0.69
N CYS A 45 0.31 -11.95 -0.61
CA CYS A 45 0.95 -10.82 -1.31
C CYS A 45 0.45 -9.48 -0.77
N ASP A 46 -0.85 -9.36 -0.51
CA ASP A 46 -1.47 -8.17 0.07
C ASP A 46 -0.90 -7.89 1.45
N SER A 47 -0.83 -8.93 2.29
CA SER A 47 -0.34 -8.83 3.66
C SER A 47 1.10 -8.32 3.71
N VAL A 48 1.99 -8.96 2.95
CA VAL A 48 3.40 -8.57 2.89
C VAL A 48 3.59 -7.15 2.36
N ALA A 49 2.87 -6.79 1.30
CA ALA A 49 2.96 -5.45 0.73
C ALA A 49 2.39 -4.38 1.68
N ALA A 50 1.29 -4.67 2.35
CA ALA A 50 0.67 -3.77 3.33
C ALA A 50 1.57 -3.54 4.55
N GLU A 51 2.14 -4.61 5.11
CA GLU A 51 3.12 -4.49 6.20
C GLU A 51 4.36 -3.69 5.78
N ALA A 52 4.91 -3.97 4.61
CA ALA A 52 6.07 -3.25 4.09
C ALA A 52 5.79 -1.76 3.95
N CYS A 53 4.61 -1.39 3.44
CA CYS A 53 4.16 -0.01 3.31
C CYS A 53 4.11 0.70 4.67
N LEU A 54 3.46 0.10 5.65
CA LEU A 54 3.36 0.69 7.00
C LEU A 54 4.71 0.78 7.70
N ARG A 55 5.54 -0.26 7.60
CA ARG A 55 6.89 -0.28 8.19
C ARG A 55 7.85 0.70 7.52
N SER A 56 7.62 1.06 6.26
CA SER A 56 8.42 2.09 5.56
C SER A 56 8.10 3.52 6.00
N GLY A 57 7.10 3.72 6.84
CA GLY A 57 6.79 5.00 7.47
C GLY A 57 5.53 5.70 6.97
N ALA A 58 4.71 5.04 6.16
CA ALA A 58 3.40 5.58 5.79
C ALA A 58 2.53 5.81 7.03
N GLY A 59 1.89 6.98 7.11
CA GLY A 59 1.02 7.32 8.24
C GLY A 59 -0.29 6.57 8.23
N LYS A 60 -0.83 6.33 7.04
CA LYS A 60 -2.06 5.56 6.80
C LYS A 60 -1.90 4.71 5.56
N LEU A 61 -2.55 3.56 5.56
CA LEU A 61 -2.67 2.69 4.41
C LEU A 61 -4.14 2.34 4.19
N THR A 62 -4.64 2.55 2.99
CA THR A 62 -5.87 1.93 2.51
C THR A 62 -5.50 0.78 1.58
N LEU A 63 -6.00 -0.39 1.86
CA LEU A 63 -5.85 -1.58 1.04
C LEU A 63 -7.15 -1.86 0.30
N HIS A 64 -7.14 -1.73 -1.02
CA HIS A 64 -8.24 -2.15 -1.89
C HIS A 64 -8.02 -3.61 -2.28
N THR A 65 -8.88 -4.47 -1.77
CA THR A 65 -8.80 -5.92 -1.99
C THR A 65 -10.21 -6.53 -2.11
N ILE A 66 -10.29 -7.78 -2.50
CA ILE A 66 -11.57 -8.48 -2.64
C ILE A 66 -12.20 -8.79 -1.29
N GLN A 67 -13.54 -8.89 -1.27
CA GLN A 67 -14.32 -9.15 -0.06
C GLN A 67 -13.86 -10.41 0.70
N LYS A 68 -13.43 -11.45 0.00
CA LYS A 68 -13.00 -12.72 0.62
C LYS A 68 -11.73 -12.57 1.45
N ASN A 69 -10.87 -11.60 1.13
CA ASN A 69 -9.62 -11.37 1.85
C ASN A 69 -9.80 -10.56 3.14
N ARG A 70 -11.00 -10.03 3.41
CA ARG A 70 -11.27 -9.15 4.54
C ARG A 70 -10.76 -9.69 5.87
N VAL A 71 -11.16 -10.90 6.23
CA VAL A 71 -10.80 -11.48 7.54
C VAL A 71 -9.30 -11.68 7.64
N ILE A 72 -8.67 -12.19 6.57
CA ILE A 72 -7.23 -12.42 6.51
C ILE A 72 -6.49 -11.11 6.72
N MET A 73 -6.87 -10.05 6.03
CA MET A 73 -6.23 -8.74 6.12
C MET A 73 -6.42 -8.10 7.49
N GLN A 74 -7.59 -8.17 8.08
CA GLN A 74 -7.83 -7.63 9.41
C GLN A 74 -7.06 -8.36 10.52
N MET A 75 -6.76 -9.64 10.31
CA MET A 75 -5.94 -10.41 11.24
C MET A 75 -4.44 -10.18 11.05
N SER A 76 -3.98 -10.04 9.81
CA SER A 76 -2.55 -9.91 9.50
C SER A 76 -2.05 -8.47 9.57
N VAL A 77 -2.85 -7.51 9.14
CA VAL A 77 -2.49 -6.08 9.10
C VAL A 77 -3.66 -5.24 9.64
N PRO A 78 -3.92 -5.30 10.94
CA PRO A 78 -5.09 -4.63 11.55
C PRO A 78 -5.07 -3.10 11.42
N GLU A 79 -3.90 -2.50 11.19
CA GLU A 79 -3.76 -1.05 11.00
C GLU A 79 -4.22 -0.56 9.63
N ALA A 80 -4.34 -1.46 8.64
CA ALA A 80 -4.78 -1.08 7.30
C ALA A 80 -6.28 -0.81 7.26
N ILE A 81 -6.66 0.25 6.56
CA ILE A 81 -8.06 0.56 6.24
C ILE A 81 -8.44 -0.28 5.03
N LEU A 82 -9.50 -1.07 5.12
CA LEU A 82 -9.92 -1.90 3.99
C LEU A 82 -10.98 -1.21 3.14
N LEU A 83 -10.71 -1.14 1.84
CA LEU A 83 -11.66 -0.81 0.81
C LEU A 83 -11.98 -2.10 0.04
N LEU A 84 -13.17 -2.64 0.27
CA LEU A 84 -13.53 -3.97 -0.20
C LEU A 84 -14.21 -3.91 -1.56
N ASP A 85 -13.67 -4.67 -2.50
CA ASP A 85 -14.21 -4.86 -3.82
C ASP A 85 -15.30 -5.95 -3.83
N SER A 86 -16.33 -5.76 -4.66
CA SER A 86 -17.40 -6.74 -4.85
C SER A 86 -16.98 -7.97 -5.66
N GLY A 87 -15.80 -7.93 -6.27
CA GLY A 87 -15.24 -9.05 -7.02
C GLY A 87 -15.06 -10.30 -6.17
N LYS A 88 -15.34 -11.46 -6.76
CA LYS A 88 -15.22 -12.75 -6.06
C LYS A 88 -13.82 -13.31 -6.11
N GLU A 89 -13.12 -13.14 -7.22
CA GLU A 89 -11.80 -13.70 -7.47
C GLU A 89 -10.78 -12.62 -7.84
N TYR A 90 -11.21 -11.59 -8.53
CA TYR A 90 -10.41 -10.49 -9.00
C TYR A 90 -11.04 -9.16 -8.61
N LEU A 91 -10.24 -8.11 -8.59
CA LEU A 91 -10.71 -6.74 -8.41
C LEU A 91 -11.49 -6.29 -9.65
N LEU A 92 -12.69 -5.81 -9.48
CA LEU A 92 -13.59 -5.38 -10.55
C LEU A 92 -13.88 -3.89 -10.52
N ALA A 93 -13.93 -3.29 -9.32
CA ALA A 93 -14.29 -1.90 -9.17
C ALA A 93 -13.10 -0.98 -9.38
N SER A 94 -13.33 0.11 -10.11
CA SER A 94 -12.38 1.21 -10.18
C SER A 94 -12.50 2.12 -8.97
N ILE A 95 -11.37 2.63 -8.49
CA ILE A 95 -11.35 3.65 -7.46
C ILE A 95 -11.60 5.00 -8.13
N GLN A 96 -12.73 5.62 -7.79
CA GLN A 96 -13.18 6.84 -8.46
C GLN A 96 -12.47 8.10 -7.98
N ASP A 97 -12.02 8.13 -6.73
CA ASP A 97 -11.35 9.29 -6.14
C ASP A 97 -10.00 8.90 -5.56
N LEU A 98 -8.94 9.40 -6.16
CA LEU A 98 -7.56 9.21 -5.71
C LEU A 98 -7.02 10.41 -4.91
N SER A 99 -7.80 11.49 -4.80
CA SER A 99 -7.35 12.73 -4.16
C SER A 99 -6.91 12.59 -2.70
N PRO A 100 -7.45 11.66 -1.87
CA PRO A 100 -7.00 11.49 -0.50
C PRO A 100 -5.61 10.86 -0.36
N TYR A 101 -5.07 10.28 -1.43
CA TYR A 101 -3.84 9.48 -1.39
C TYR A 101 -2.65 10.23 -1.98
N GLN A 102 -1.51 10.19 -1.31
CA GLN A 102 -0.25 10.75 -1.78
C GLN A 102 0.55 9.75 -2.63
N SER A 103 0.26 8.46 -2.50
CA SER A 103 0.87 7.42 -3.31
C SER A 103 -0.10 6.29 -3.59
N VAL A 104 0.06 5.65 -4.74
CA VAL A 104 -0.74 4.50 -5.17
C VAL A 104 0.19 3.40 -5.63
N GLY A 105 0.03 2.22 -5.05
CA GLY A 105 0.68 0.99 -5.49
C GLY A 105 -0.35 0.03 -6.09
N ILE A 106 -0.03 -0.59 -7.24
CA ILE A 106 -0.91 -1.53 -7.91
C ILE A 106 -0.16 -2.82 -8.16
N GLY A 107 -0.75 -3.96 -7.87
CA GLY A 107 -0.16 -5.26 -7.69
C GLY A 107 0.12 -5.45 -6.19
N PRO A 108 0.82 -6.44 -5.73
CA PRO A 108 1.00 -7.79 -6.21
C PRO A 108 -0.27 -8.64 -6.07
N GLY A 109 -0.33 -9.74 -6.83
CA GLY A 109 -1.38 -10.72 -6.69
C GLY A 109 -2.47 -10.70 -7.74
#